data_76d6f7e020bdf540ca20123089a674ee
#
_entry.id   76d6f7e020bdf540ca20123089a674ee
#
_cell.length_a   1.000
_cell.length_b   1.000
_cell.length_c   1.000
_cell.angle_alpha   90.00
_cell.angle_beta   90.00
_cell.angle_gamma   90.00
#
_symmetry.space_group_name_H-M   'P 1'
#
loop_
_entity.id
_entity.type
_entity.pdbx_description
1 polymer ?
#
loop_
_entity_poly.entity_id
_entity_poly.type
_entity_poly.pdbx_seq_one_letter_code
_entity_poly.pdbx_strand_id
1 'polypeptide(L)'
;MPRVQRTNGLFKRTETLSLGSCQFFFFIRRNFFVISFIYNRCESDIHTLGCLFNSFRPRILIDVSKIDMTTTILGFKISMPIMVAPTAMQKMAHPEGEYATARAASAAGTIMTLSSWATSSVEEVASTGPGIRFFQLYVYKNRKVVEQLVRRAERAGFKAIALTVDTPRLGRRESDIKNRFTLPPNLTLKNFEGLDLGKMDEVSIHQILSSIMANDSGLASYVAGQIDRTLSWKDVQWLQTITSMPILVKGVITGEDARIAIQAGAAGIIVSNHGARQLDYVPATISALEEVVKATQGRIPVFLDGGVRRGTDVFKALALGASGIFIGRPVVFSLAAEGEAGVRKVLQMLRDEFELTMALSGCRSLKEITRNHITTEWDTPRPSARL
;
A
#
# COMPACT_ATOMS: atom_id res chain seq x y z
N MET A 1 -10.77 3.33 41.88
CA MET A 1 -12.21 3.43 41.52
C MET A 1 -12.38 4.67 40.66
N PRO A 2 -12.75 4.55 39.37
CA PRO A 2 -13.00 5.72 38.53
C PRO A 2 -14.42 6.25 38.75
N ARG A 3 -14.55 7.57 38.85
CA ARG A 3 -15.84 8.28 38.95
C ARG A 3 -16.58 8.21 37.61
N VAL A 4 -17.83 7.77 37.68
CA VAL A 4 -18.78 7.81 36.55
C VAL A 4 -19.51 9.14 36.60
N GLN A 5 -19.36 9.97 35.57
CA GLN A 5 -20.25 11.12 35.35
C GLN A 5 -21.34 10.71 34.32
N ARG A 6 -22.58 10.83 34.72
CA ARG A 6 -23.75 10.68 33.84
C ARG A 6 -24.07 12.03 33.20
N THR A 7 -24.06 12.10 31.88
CA THR A 7 -24.76 13.16 31.15
C THR A 7 -25.42 12.51 29.90
N ASN A 8 -26.75 12.60 29.91
CA ASN A 8 -27.68 12.41 28.80
C ASN A 8 -27.32 11.35 27.73
N GLY A 9 -27.56 10.09 28.04
CA GLY A 9 -27.92 9.08 27.05
C GLY A 9 -26.80 8.48 26.19
N LEU A 10 -25.53 8.88 26.33
CA LEU A 10 -24.40 8.33 25.57
C LEU A 10 -23.25 7.95 26.52
N PHE A 11 -23.00 6.67 26.64
CA PHE A 11 -21.82 6.17 27.36
C PHE A 11 -20.58 6.41 26.48
N LYS A 12 -19.69 7.30 26.91
CA LYS A 12 -18.30 7.40 26.45
C LYS A 12 -17.41 6.66 27.43
N ARG A 13 -16.80 5.56 27.00
CA ARG A 13 -15.73 4.90 27.74
C ARG A 13 -14.41 5.33 27.12
N THR A 14 -13.63 6.14 27.84
CA THR A 14 -12.24 6.44 27.52
C THR A 14 -11.38 5.53 28.39
N GLU A 15 -10.71 4.56 27.79
CA GLU A 15 -9.63 3.82 28.45
C GLU A 15 -8.30 4.39 27.96
N THR A 16 -7.55 4.99 28.87
CA THR A 16 -6.17 5.45 28.63
C THR A 16 -5.24 4.32 29.01
N LEU A 17 -4.63 3.68 28.05
CA LEU A 17 -3.48 2.81 28.25
C LEU A 17 -2.22 3.61 27.95
N SER A 18 -1.47 3.98 28.98
CA SER A 18 -0.17 4.60 28.86
C SER A 18 0.89 3.52 28.71
N LEU A 19 1.47 3.42 27.56
CA LEU A 19 2.76 2.76 27.34
C LEU A 19 3.60 3.73 26.49
N GLY A 20 4.54 4.41 27.17
CA GLY A 20 5.63 5.21 26.58
C GLY A 20 5.25 6.20 25.48
N SER A 21 5.06 7.45 25.86
CA SER A 21 5.11 8.68 25.03
C SER A 21 4.28 8.82 23.74
N CYS A 22 3.25 7.99 23.50
CA CYS A 22 2.29 8.22 22.42
C CYS A 22 0.87 8.17 22.98
N GLN A 23 0.21 9.33 23.07
CA GLN A 23 -1.22 9.41 23.38
C GLN A 23 -2.03 9.20 22.09
N PHE A 24 -2.76 8.11 22.02
CA PHE A 24 -3.76 7.86 20.99
C PHE A 24 -5.16 8.08 21.55
N PHE A 25 -5.93 9.00 20.97
CA PHE A 25 -7.34 9.15 21.25
C PHE A 25 -8.16 8.18 20.41
N PHE A 26 -8.87 7.25 21.05
CA PHE A 26 -9.83 6.37 20.40
C PHE A 26 -11.24 6.94 20.48
N PHE A 27 -11.86 7.21 19.34
CA PHE A 27 -13.31 7.38 19.22
C PHE A 27 -13.94 6.05 18.82
N ILE A 28 -14.76 5.46 19.68
CA ILE A 28 -15.47 4.20 19.42
C ILE A 28 -16.86 4.54 18.85
N ARG A 29 -17.07 4.36 17.55
CA ARG A 29 -18.39 4.12 16.95
C ARG A 29 -18.55 2.62 16.68
N ARG A 30 -19.80 2.11 16.75
CA ARG A 30 -20.14 0.66 16.68
C ARG A 30 -19.52 -0.15 15.53
N ASN A 31 -19.01 0.48 14.47
CA ASN A 31 -18.43 -0.19 13.30
C ASN A 31 -16.90 -0.26 13.33
N PHE A 32 -16.22 0.25 14.36
CA PHE A 32 -14.75 0.32 14.45
C PHE A 32 -14.08 -1.03 14.76
N PHE A 33 -14.83 -1.97 15.30
CA PHE A 33 -14.28 -3.30 15.67
C PHE A 33 -13.74 -4.09 14.48
N VAL A 34 -14.33 -3.94 13.30
CA VAL A 34 -13.98 -4.72 12.11
C VAL A 34 -12.64 -4.28 11.51
N ILE A 35 -12.31 -2.99 11.56
CA ILE A 35 -11.09 -2.46 10.94
C ILE A 35 -9.84 -2.82 11.73
N SER A 36 -9.93 -2.93 13.07
CA SER A 36 -8.82 -3.36 13.92
C SER A 36 -8.33 -4.78 13.60
N PHE A 37 -9.18 -5.62 12.99
CA PHE A 37 -8.88 -7.01 12.68
C PHE A 37 -8.11 -7.22 11.37
N ILE A 38 -8.26 -6.32 10.41
CA ILE A 38 -7.54 -6.43 9.13
C ILE A 38 -6.09 -5.95 9.24
N TYR A 39 -5.80 -5.09 10.23
CA TYR A 39 -4.53 -4.37 10.31
C TYR A 39 -3.85 -4.59 11.67
N ASN A 40 -2.99 -5.58 11.75
CA ASN A 40 -2.26 -5.99 12.96
C ASN A 40 -1.41 -4.86 13.57
N ARG A 41 -1.44 -4.77 14.91
CA ARG A 41 -0.76 -3.75 15.72
C ARG A 41 0.77 -3.87 15.74
N CYS A 42 1.32 -5.06 15.65
CA CYS A 42 2.77 -5.32 15.71
C CYS A 42 3.56 -4.88 14.46
N GLU A 43 2.89 -4.83 13.31
CA GLU A 43 3.55 -4.61 12.02
C GLU A 43 3.84 -3.13 11.74
N SER A 44 3.10 -2.20 12.38
CA SER A 44 3.31 -0.76 12.16
C SER A 44 4.61 -0.25 12.79
N ASP A 45 5.07 -0.87 13.87
CA ASP A 45 6.16 -0.34 14.69
C ASP A 45 7.53 -0.59 14.05
N ILE A 46 7.77 -1.76 13.46
CA ILE A 46 9.05 -2.08 12.80
C ILE A 46 9.27 -1.23 11.56
N HIS A 47 8.20 -0.94 10.80
CA HIS A 47 8.29 -0.09 9.60
C HIS A 47 8.49 1.39 9.94
N THR A 48 7.87 1.86 11.00
CA THR A 48 8.06 3.20 11.53
C THR A 48 9.48 3.35 12.09
N LEU A 49 10.01 2.34 12.77
CA LEU A 49 11.38 2.29 13.28
C LEU A 49 12.41 2.42 12.15
N GLY A 50 12.24 1.74 11.00
CA GLY A 50 13.17 1.85 9.88
C GLY A 50 13.36 3.28 9.38
N CYS A 51 12.31 4.12 9.40
CA CYS A 51 12.41 5.54 9.08
C CYS A 51 13.08 6.36 10.19
N LEU A 52 13.03 5.93 11.45
CA LEU A 52 13.61 6.68 12.58
C LEU A 52 15.14 6.68 12.58
N PHE A 53 15.78 5.63 12.03
CA PHE A 53 17.24 5.53 11.99
C PHE A 53 17.92 6.43 10.95
N ASN A 54 17.14 7.07 10.08
CA ASN A 54 17.67 8.00 9.08
C ASN A 54 17.55 9.44 9.59
N SER A 55 18.68 10.13 9.79
CA SER A 55 18.73 11.52 10.22
C SER A 55 18.80 12.48 9.04
N PHE A 56 18.24 13.68 9.18
CA PHE A 56 18.33 14.73 8.17
C PHE A 56 19.67 15.47 8.19
N ARG A 57 20.10 15.92 7.01
CA ARG A 57 21.22 16.85 6.80
C ARG A 57 20.72 18.06 6.01
N PRO A 58 20.05 19.01 6.66
CA PRO A 58 19.42 20.13 5.96
C PRO A 58 20.48 21.07 5.36
N ARG A 59 20.15 21.69 4.23
CA ARG A 59 20.89 22.82 3.65
C ARG A 59 20.19 24.12 4.06
N ILE A 60 20.95 25.12 4.41
CA ILE A 60 20.45 26.41 4.92
C ILE A 60 20.75 27.55 3.95
N LEU A 61 20.08 28.68 4.13
CA LEU A 61 20.25 29.91 3.33
C LEU A 61 19.94 29.69 1.84
N ILE A 62 18.95 28.87 1.58
CA ILE A 62 18.37 28.60 0.24
C ILE A 62 17.02 29.27 0.17
N ASP A 63 16.77 30.05 -0.89
CA ASP A 63 15.43 30.61 -1.15
C ASP A 63 14.43 29.50 -1.49
N VAL A 64 13.51 29.23 -0.58
CA VAL A 64 12.43 28.21 -0.69
C VAL A 64 11.06 28.86 -0.80
N SER A 65 10.98 30.09 -1.25
CA SER A 65 9.71 30.82 -1.44
C SER A 65 8.77 30.15 -2.46
N LYS A 66 9.34 29.31 -3.34
CA LYS A 66 8.59 28.52 -4.33
C LYS A 66 9.06 27.08 -4.32
N ILE A 67 8.17 26.16 -3.97
CA ILE A 67 8.44 24.72 -3.95
C ILE A 67 7.56 24.03 -4.99
N ASP A 68 8.17 23.20 -5.83
CA ASP A 68 7.48 22.36 -6.81
C ASP A 68 7.62 20.88 -6.43
N MET A 69 6.50 20.26 -6.05
CA MET A 69 6.39 18.84 -5.71
C MET A 69 5.86 18.00 -6.89
N THR A 70 5.59 18.62 -8.04
CA THR A 70 5.04 17.90 -9.19
C THR A 70 6.04 16.90 -9.76
N THR A 71 5.53 15.78 -10.25
CA THR A 71 6.35 14.77 -10.92
C THR A 71 5.56 14.06 -12.01
N THR A 72 6.26 13.24 -12.79
CA THR A 72 5.66 12.42 -13.84
C THR A 72 5.96 10.95 -13.56
N ILE A 73 4.91 10.14 -13.42
CA ILE A 73 4.98 8.70 -13.17
C ILE A 73 4.42 7.97 -14.38
N LEU A 74 5.25 7.14 -15.02
CA LEU A 74 4.87 6.39 -16.24
C LEU A 74 4.21 7.28 -17.32
N GLY A 75 4.68 8.52 -17.47
CA GLY A 75 4.14 9.49 -18.43
C GLY A 75 2.97 10.33 -17.90
N PHE A 76 2.45 10.06 -16.72
CA PHE A 76 1.32 10.80 -16.12
C PHE A 76 1.82 11.83 -15.11
N LYS A 77 1.49 13.10 -15.36
CA LYS A 77 1.80 14.21 -14.43
C LYS A 77 0.91 14.13 -13.21
N ILE A 78 1.51 14.20 -12.02
CA ILE A 78 0.83 14.22 -10.72
C ILE A 78 1.32 15.38 -9.86
N SER A 79 0.48 15.81 -8.92
CA SER A 79 0.72 17.01 -8.09
C SER A 79 1.79 16.81 -7.01
N MET A 80 2.06 15.57 -6.63
CA MET A 80 2.99 15.20 -5.56
C MET A 80 3.44 13.74 -5.72
N PRO A 81 4.61 13.33 -5.19
CA PRO A 81 5.12 11.96 -5.32
C PRO A 81 4.46 10.97 -4.34
N ILE A 82 3.23 11.26 -3.89
CA ILE A 82 2.47 10.47 -2.91
C ILE A 82 1.24 9.87 -3.61
N MET A 83 1.15 8.56 -3.68
CA MET A 83 0.11 7.80 -4.38
C MET A 83 -0.62 6.87 -3.42
N VAL A 84 -1.80 6.41 -3.81
CA VAL A 84 -2.61 5.48 -3.00
C VAL A 84 -2.29 4.04 -3.38
N ALA A 85 -1.83 3.27 -2.38
CA ALA A 85 -1.53 1.84 -2.51
C ALA A 85 -2.82 1.00 -2.68
N PRO A 86 -2.73 -0.16 -3.34
CA PRO A 86 -3.86 -1.07 -3.43
C PRO A 86 -4.23 -1.60 -2.05
N THR A 87 -5.50 -1.42 -1.68
CA THR A 87 -6.07 -1.96 -0.45
C THR A 87 -7.41 -2.60 -0.77
N ALA A 88 -7.55 -3.86 -0.37
CA ALA A 88 -8.75 -4.64 -0.60
C ALA A 88 -9.94 -4.18 0.27
N MET A 89 -11.16 -4.45 -0.19
CA MET A 89 -12.38 -4.47 0.62
C MET A 89 -12.69 -3.16 1.35
N GLN A 90 -12.52 -2.01 0.68
CA GLN A 90 -12.63 -0.70 1.34
C GLN A 90 -14.04 -0.36 1.82
N LYS A 91 -15.10 -0.99 1.28
CA LYS A 91 -16.45 -0.85 1.81
C LYS A 91 -16.64 -1.43 3.22
N MET A 92 -15.70 -2.22 3.71
CA MET A 92 -15.66 -2.60 5.12
C MET A 92 -15.31 -1.41 6.03
N ALA A 93 -14.53 -0.46 5.52
CA ALA A 93 -14.14 0.74 6.25
C ALA A 93 -15.22 1.83 6.20
N HIS A 94 -15.86 2.01 5.04
CA HIS A 94 -16.89 3.03 4.81
C HIS A 94 -17.78 2.62 3.63
N PRO A 95 -19.10 2.89 3.64
CA PRO A 95 -20.02 2.48 2.55
C PRO A 95 -19.59 2.93 1.15
N GLU A 96 -18.99 4.12 1.03
CA GLU A 96 -18.48 4.66 -0.22
C GLU A 96 -17.16 3.98 -0.69
N GLY A 97 -16.43 3.31 0.22
CA GLY A 97 -15.25 2.49 -0.06
C GLY A 97 -14.31 3.05 -1.11
N GLU A 98 -14.09 2.25 -2.16
CA GLU A 98 -13.19 2.59 -3.27
C GLU A 98 -13.63 3.82 -4.08
N TYR A 99 -14.94 4.14 -4.10
CA TYR A 99 -15.43 5.35 -4.79
C TYR A 99 -14.92 6.62 -4.11
N ALA A 100 -15.04 6.69 -2.78
CA ALA A 100 -14.54 7.81 -2.00
C ALA A 100 -13.04 7.98 -2.17
N THR A 101 -12.29 6.89 -2.12
CA THR A 101 -10.83 6.91 -2.32
C THR A 101 -10.46 7.39 -3.74
N ALA A 102 -11.19 6.93 -4.77
CA ALA A 102 -10.93 7.34 -6.15
C ALA A 102 -11.18 8.84 -6.39
N ARG A 103 -12.30 9.37 -5.87
CA ARG A 103 -12.60 10.81 -5.96
C ARG A 103 -11.57 11.65 -5.18
N ALA A 104 -11.19 11.21 -3.98
CA ALA A 104 -10.21 11.93 -3.18
C ALA A 104 -8.83 11.95 -3.84
N ALA A 105 -8.36 10.84 -4.40
CA ALA A 105 -7.08 10.77 -5.12
C ALA A 105 -7.10 11.65 -6.39
N SER A 106 -8.21 11.63 -7.14
CA SER A 106 -8.41 12.49 -8.31
C SER A 106 -8.35 13.97 -7.93
N ALA A 107 -9.06 14.36 -6.87
CA ALA A 107 -9.07 15.74 -6.38
C ALA A 107 -7.70 16.21 -5.87
N ALA A 108 -6.91 15.30 -5.30
CA ALA A 108 -5.53 15.57 -4.91
C ALA A 108 -4.55 15.58 -6.10
N GLY A 109 -5.02 15.25 -7.32
CA GLY A 109 -4.20 15.18 -8.52
C GLY A 109 -3.14 14.09 -8.46
N THR A 110 -3.45 12.94 -7.82
CA THR A 110 -2.52 11.82 -7.67
C THR A 110 -3.11 10.49 -8.17
N ILE A 111 -2.31 9.44 -8.11
CA ILE A 111 -2.65 8.11 -8.59
C ILE A 111 -3.32 7.29 -7.48
N MET A 112 -4.43 6.60 -7.81
CA MET A 112 -4.99 5.53 -7.00
C MET A 112 -4.71 4.17 -7.64
N THR A 113 -4.22 3.21 -6.85
CA THR A 113 -4.17 1.81 -7.28
C THR A 113 -5.35 1.04 -6.69
N LEU A 114 -6.23 0.53 -7.57
CA LEU A 114 -7.36 -0.31 -7.17
C LEU A 114 -6.90 -1.75 -6.96
N SER A 115 -7.32 -2.37 -5.86
CA SER A 115 -7.08 -3.80 -5.62
C SER A 115 -7.97 -4.67 -6.51
N SER A 116 -7.45 -5.80 -7.01
CA SER A 116 -8.30 -6.82 -7.63
C SER A 116 -9.34 -7.40 -6.65
N TRP A 117 -9.06 -7.37 -5.34
CA TRP A 117 -9.97 -7.78 -4.27
C TRP A 117 -10.80 -6.62 -3.71
N ALA A 118 -11.13 -5.67 -4.56
CA ALA A 118 -11.97 -4.53 -4.18
C ALA A 118 -13.44 -4.95 -4.04
N THR A 119 -14.16 -4.21 -3.20
CA THR A 119 -15.62 -4.30 -3.05
C THR A 119 -16.38 -3.45 -4.07
N SER A 120 -15.65 -2.81 -4.97
CA SER A 120 -16.17 -2.13 -6.15
C SER A 120 -15.43 -2.61 -7.39
N SER A 121 -16.11 -2.72 -8.54
CA SER A 121 -15.49 -3.17 -9.79
C SER A 121 -14.62 -2.09 -10.44
N VAL A 122 -13.78 -2.50 -11.39
CA VAL A 122 -12.97 -1.56 -12.19
C VAL A 122 -13.84 -0.55 -12.92
N GLU A 123 -15.00 -0.98 -13.43
CA GLU A 123 -15.94 -0.13 -14.16
C GLU A 123 -16.62 0.88 -13.23
N GLU A 124 -17.07 0.40 -12.06
CA GLU A 124 -17.68 1.25 -11.04
C GLU A 124 -16.73 2.32 -10.53
N VAL A 125 -15.45 1.96 -10.29
CA VAL A 125 -14.43 2.93 -9.86
C VAL A 125 -14.08 3.89 -11.00
N ALA A 126 -14.03 3.42 -12.24
CA ALA A 126 -13.80 4.30 -13.39
C ALA A 126 -14.92 5.33 -13.57
N SER A 127 -16.18 4.95 -13.29
CA SER A 127 -17.36 5.83 -13.41
C SER A 127 -17.40 6.97 -12.38
N THR A 128 -16.54 6.95 -11.35
CA THR A 128 -16.50 8.03 -10.34
C THR A 128 -15.98 9.38 -10.87
N GLY A 129 -15.58 9.44 -12.13
CA GLY A 129 -15.08 10.65 -12.79
C GLY A 129 -13.60 10.53 -13.22
N PRO A 130 -12.98 11.63 -13.66
CA PRO A 130 -11.60 11.62 -14.12
C PRO A 130 -10.63 11.22 -13.00
N GLY A 131 -9.46 10.67 -13.37
CA GLY A 131 -8.42 10.31 -12.43
C GLY A 131 -7.43 9.31 -13.03
N ILE A 132 -6.21 9.31 -12.51
CA ILE A 132 -5.18 8.36 -12.92
C ILE A 132 -5.28 7.15 -12.01
N ARG A 133 -5.57 5.98 -12.59
CA ARG A 133 -5.80 4.73 -11.84
C ARG A 133 -4.88 3.64 -12.35
N PHE A 134 -4.29 2.89 -11.41
CA PHE A 134 -3.57 1.65 -11.66
C PHE A 134 -4.40 0.49 -11.12
N PHE A 135 -4.23 -0.70 -11.67
CA PHE A 135 -4.93 -1.89 -11.24
C PHE A 135 -3.95 -2.88 -10.62
N GLN A 136 -4.15 -3.24 -9.35
CA GLN A 136 -3.36 -4.28 -8.70
C GLN A 136 -3.92 -5.64 -9.10
N LEU A 137 -3.03 -6.55 -9.46
CA LEU A 137 -3.33 -7.87 -9.98
C LEU A 137 -2.59 -8.95 -9.20
N TYR A 138 -3.27 -10.05 -8.92
CA TYR A 138 -2.66 -11.36 -8.68
C TYR A 138 -2.83 -12.22 -9.93
N VAL A 139 -1.90 -13.12 -10.16
CA VAL A 139 -2.06 -14.13 -11.21
C VAL A 139 -2.77 -15.35 -10.61
N TYR A 140 -3.86 -15.74 -11.24
CA TYR A 140 -4.69 -16.88 -10.83
C TYR A 140 -4.36 -18.10 -11.70
N LYS A 141 -4.63 -19.33 -11.17
CA LYS A 141 -4.46 -20.59 -11.89
C LYS A 141 -5.16 -20.58 -13.24
N ASN A 142 -6.40 -20.08 -13.28
CA ASN A 142 -7.12 -19.85 -14.53
C ASN A 142 -6.65 -18.55 -15.21
N ARG A 143 -5.77 -18.68 -16.19
CA ARG A 143 -5.19 -17.56 -16.95
C ARG A 143 -6.24 -16.75 -17.71
N LYS A 144 -7.38 -17.34 -18.09
CA LYS A 144 -8.49 -16.62 -18.76
C LYS A 144 -9.12 -15.60 -17.83
N VAL A 145 -9.21 -15.89 -16.52
CA VAL A 145 -9.68 -14.92 -15.52
C VAL A 145 -8.72 -13.74 -15.42
N VAL A 146 -7.42 -14.01 -15.39
CA VAL A 146 -6.39 -12.96 -15.39
C VAL A 146 -6.52 -12.06 -16.60
N GLU A 147 -6.64 -12.65 -17.80
CA GLU A 147 -6.83 -11.91 -19.04
C GLU A 147 -8.10 -11.06 -19.01
N GLN A 148 -9.22 -11.61 -18.55
CA GLN A 148 -10.48 -10.87 -18.42
C GLN A 148 -10.35 -9.68 -17.49
N LEU A 149 -9.73 -9.84 -16.31
CA LEU A 149 -9.51 -8.76 -15.37
C LEU A 149 -8.64 -7.65 -15.96
N VAL A 150 -7.54 -8.02 -16.64
CA VAL A 150 -6.64 -7.07 -17.29
C VAL A 150 -7.34 -6.31 -18.41
N ARG A 151 -8.08 -7.02 -19.29
CA ARG A 151 -8.83 -6.39 -20.38
C ARG A 151 -9.96 -5.49 -19.88
N ARG A 152 -10.62 -5.84 -18.77
CA ARG A 152 -11.63 -4.97 -18.14
C ARG A 152 -10.99 -3.70 -17.61
N ALA A 153 -9.87 -3.81 -16.89
CA ALA A 153 -9.13 -2.64 -16.39
C ALA A 153 -8.66 -1.73 -17.54
N GLU A 154 -8.12 -2.30 -18.61
CA GLU A 154 -7.67 -1.56 -19.79
C GLU A 154 -8.83 -0.81 -20.46
N ARG A 155 -9.98 -1.48 -20.69
CA ARG A 155 -11.20 -0.86 -21.25
C ARG A 155 -11.79 0.21 -20.34
N ALA A 156 -11.70 0.02 -19.02
CA ALA A 156 -12.14 1.00 -18.05
C ALA A 156 -11.17 2.22 -17.93
N GLY A 157 -10.08 2.22 -18.70
CA GLY A 157 -9.15 3.34 -18.80
C GLY A 157 -8.07 3.39 -17.72
N PHE A 158 -7.84 2.29 -17.00
CA PHE A 158 -6.69 2.15 -16.11
C PHE A 158 -5.38 2.29 -16.89
N LYS A 159 -4.32 2.76 -16.24
CA LYS A 159 -3.09 3.21 -16.90
C LYS A 159 -1.88 2.32 -16.68
N ALA A 160 -1.92 1.43 -15.70
CA ALA A 160 -0.85 0.48 -15.41
C ALA A 160 -1.39 -0.71 -14.60
N ILE A 161 -0.65 -1.80 -14.63
CA ILE A 161 -0.84 -2.98 -13.78
C ILE A 161 0.20 -2.95 -12.66
N ALA A 162 -0.22 -3.10 -11.40
CA ALA A 162 0.65 -3.38 -10.26
C ALA A 162 0.56 -4.88 -9.94
N LEU A 163 1.44 -5.67 -10.53
CA LEU A 163 1.51 -7.11 -10.32
C LEU A 163 2.12 -7.41 -8.96
N THR A 164 1.33 -8.02 -8.07
CA THR A 164 1.79 -8.43 -6.73
C THR A 164 2.41 -9.81 -6.78
N VAL A 165 3.70 -9.91 -6.44
CA VAL A 165 4.50 -11.14 -6.55
C VAL A 165 4.95 -11.72 -5.22
N ASP A 166 4.72 -11.04 -4.12
CA ASP A 166 5.08 -11.47 -2.76
C ASP A 166 4.04 -12.41 -2.12
N THR A 167 3.03 -12.84 -2.88
CA THR A 167 1.89 -13.61 -2.37
C THR A 167 1.69 -14.93 -3.14
N PRO A 168 2.65 -15.87 -3.11
CA PRO A 168 2.38 -17.21 -3.63
C PRO A 168 1.34 -17.95 -2.80
N ARG A 169 1.21 -17.56 -1.54
CA ARG A 169 0.15 -17.92 -0.57
C ARG A 169 -0.12 -16.72 0.32
N LEU A 170 -1.30 -16.68 0.94
CA LEU A 170 -1.55 -15.67 1.98
C LEU A 170 -0.64 -15.91 3.18
N GLY A 171 -0.01 -14.83 3.65
CA GLY A 171 0.76 -14.84 4.89
C GLY A 171 -0.11 -15.17 6.10
N ARG A 172 0.49 -15.69 7.16
CA ARG A 172 -0.22 -15.98 8.41
C ARG A 172 -0.61 -14.67 9.10
N ARG A 173 -1.89 -14.47 9.28
CA ARG A 173 -2.47 -13.27 9.94
C ARG A 173 -3.19 -13.73 11.20
N GLU A 174 -2.51 -13.68 12.32
CA GLU A 174 -2.99 -14.24 13.59
C GLU A 174 -4.30 -13.60 14.04
N SER A 175 -4.46 -12.27 13.81
CA SER A 175 -5.70 -11.58 14.14
C SER A 175 -6.87 -12.06 13.27
N ASP A 176 -6.66 -12.27 11.96
CA ASP A 176 -7.70 -12.79 11.07
C ASP A 176 -8.11 -14.20 11.52
N ILE A 177 -7.15 -15.04 11.88
CA ILE A 177 -7.37 -16.41 12.38
C ILE A 177 -8.09 -16.36 13.72
N LYS A 178 -7.59 -15.59 14.69
CA LYS A 178 -8.17 -15.47 16.05
C LYS A 178 -9.60 -14.97 16.00
N ASN A 179 -9.88 -14.02 15.13
CA ASN A 179 -11.20 -13.38 15.01
C ASN A 179 -12.08 -14.03 13.95
N ARG A 180 -11.63 -15.13 13.32
CA ARG A 180 -12.37 -15.85 12.27
C ARG A 180 -12.89 -14.87 11.22
N PHE A 181 -11.95 -14.09 10.64
CA PHE A 181 -12.30 -13.04 9.69
C PHE A 181 -13.13 -13.57 8.52
N THR A 182 -14.26 -12.94 8.30
CA THR A 182 -15.14 -13.17 7.14
C THR A 182 -15.51 -11.85 6.49
N LEU A 183 -15.72 -11.85 5.17
CA LEU A 183 -16.29 -10.70 4.49
C LEU A 183 -17.77 -10.57 4.89
N PRO A 184 -18.24 -9.36 5.31
CA PRO A 184 -19.65 -9.15 5.62
C PRO A 184 -20.59 -9.66 4.50
N PRO A 185 -21.74 -10.27 4.82
CA PRO A 185 -22.60 -10.95 3.83
C PRO A 185 -23.11 -10.06 2.70
N ASN A 186 -23.19 -8.75 2.93
CA ASN A 186 -23.61 -7.75 1.95
C ASN A 186 -22.48 -7.22 1.06
N LEU A 187 -21.26 -7.71 1.23
CA LEU A 187 -20.09 -7.32 0.45
C LEU A 187 -19.58 -8.50 -0.37
N THR A 188 -19.11 -8.22 -1.57
CA THR A 188 -18.52 -9.20 -2.47
C THR A 188 -17.23 -8.66 -3.07
N LEU A 189 -16.39 -9.53 -3.61
CA LEU A 189 -15.23 -9.14 -4.42
C LEU A 189 -15.73 -8.84 -5.85
N LYS A 190 -16.13 -7.61 -6.10
CA LYS A 190 -16.86 -7.18 -7.29
C LYS A 190 -16.18 -7.50 -8.63
N ASN A 191 -14.86 -7.54 -8.66
CA ASN A 191 -14.12 -7.87 -9.88
C ASN A 191 -14.28 -9.33 -10.31
N PHE A 192 -14.71 -10.22 -9.40
CA PHE A 192 -14.86 -11.68 -9.64
C PHE A 192 -16.31 -12.11 -9.86
N GLU A 193 -17.27 -11.22 -9.75
CA GLU A 193 -18.67 -11.56 -10.03
C GLU A 193 -18.81 -12.05 -11.48
N GLY A 194 -19.41 -13.22 -11.63
CA GLY A 194 -19.62 -13.86 -12.93
C GLY A 194 -18.38 -14.51 -13.56
N LEU A 195 -17.23 -14.53 -12.87
CA LEU A 195 -16.03 -15.20 -13.36
C LEU A 195 -15.92 -16.62 -12.80
N ASP A 196 -15.61 -17.58 -13.67
CA ASP A 196 -15.32 -18.96 -13.28
C ASP A 196 -13.82 -19.11 -12.97
N LEU A 197 -13.49 -19.18 -11.68
CA LEU A 197 -12.13 -19.38 -11.20
C LEU A 197 -11.66 -20.84 -11.30
N GLY A 198 -12.54 -21.78 -11.68
CA GLY A 198 -12.25 -23.20 -11.80
C GLY A 198 -12.40 -23.98 -10.48
N LYS A 199 -12.19 -25.31 -10.54
CA LYS A 199 -12.24 -26.18 -9.37
C LYS A 199 -11.04 -25.94 -8.46
N MET A 200 -11.24 -26.07 -7.16
CA MET A 200 -10.15 -26.03 -6.18
C MET A 200 -9.32 -27.31 -6.20
N ASP A 201 -8.00 -27.17 -6.02
CA ASP A 201 -7.13 -28.32 -5.74
C ASP A 201 -7.32 -28.85 -4.29
N GLU A 202 -6.90 -30.08 -4.04
CA GLU A 202 -7.03 -30.74 -2.72
C GLU A 202 -6.36 -29.95 -1.59
N VAL A 203 -5.25 -29.28 -1.86
CA VAL A 203 -4.53 -28.46 -0.87
C VAL A 203 -5.32 -27.21 -0.53
N SER A 204 -5.95 -26.57 -1.52
CA SER A 204 -6.84 -25.44 -1.31
C SER A 204 -8.12 -25.86 -0.59
N ILE A 205 -8.67 -27.05 -0.93
CA ILE A 205 -9.81 -27.64 -0.23
C ILE A 205 -9.47 -27.87 1.26
N HIS A 206 -8.30 -28.40 1.58
CA HIS A 206 -7.89 -28.64 2.98
C HIS A 206 -7.71 -27.35 3.77
N GLN A 207 -7.14 -26.30 3.16
CA GLN A 207 -7.05 -24.96 3.76
C GLN A 207 -8.42 -24.30 3.95
N ILE A 208 -9.35 -24.50 3.03
CA ILE A 208 -10.70 -23.97 3.11
C ILE A 208 -11.56 -24.80 4.06
N LEU A 209 -11.43 -26.12 4.10
CA LEU A 209 -12.12 -26.94 5.10
C LEU A 209 -11.72 -26.56 6.53
N SER A 210 -10.45 -26.26 6.76
CA SER A 210 -10.00 -25.71 8.04
C SER A 210 -10.56 -24.29 8.31
N SER A 211 -10.84 -23.49 7.27
CA SER A 211 -11.48 -22.17 7.36
C SER A 211 -13.01 -22.26 7.44
N ILE A 212 -13.65 -23.20 6.70
CA ILE A 212 -15.10 -23.45 6.73
C ILE A 212 -15.53 -24.02 8.09
N MET A 213 -14.72 -24.89 8.71
CA MET A 213 -14.92 -25.31 10.10
C MET A 213 -14.87 -24.11 11.08
N ALA A 214 -14.34 -22.95 10.62
CA ALA A 214 -14.25 -21.70 11.33
C ALA A 214 -15.31 -20.64 10.92
N ASN A 215 -16.37 -21.00 10.17
CA ASN A 215 -17.41 -20.08 9.67
C ASN A 215 -16.87 -18.92 8.79
N ASP A 216 -15.95 -19.18 7.86
CA ASP A 216 -15.38 -18.18 6.95
C ASP A 216 -16.27 -17.90 5.74
N SER A 217 -16.27 -16.67 5.20
CA SER A 217 -16.97 -16.32 3.96
C SER A 217 -16.28 -17.01 2.77
N GLY A 218 -16.92 -18.00 2.19
CA GLY A 218 -16.32 -18.90 1.21
C GLY A 218 -15.66 -18.21 0.00
N LEU A 219 -16.15 -17.01 -0.42
CA LEU A 219 -15.62 -16.33 -1.63
C LEU A 219 -14.20 -15.80 -1.46
N ALA A 220 -13.89 -15.09 -0.36
CA ALA A 220 -12.54 -14.52 -0.18
C ALA A 220 -11.48 -15.61 -0.03
N SER A 221 -11.77 -16.66 0.75
CA SER A 221 -10.90 -17.84 0.90
C SER A 221 -10.78 -18.62 -0.39
N TYR A 222 -11.88 -18.78 -1.14
CA TYR A 222 -11.88 -19.41 -2.44
C TYR A 222 -10.98 -18.68 -3.44
N VAL A 223 -11.15 -17.36 -3.60
CA VAL A 223 -10.32 -16.55 -4.51
C VAL A 223 -8.85 -16.59 -4.10
N ALA A 224 -8.55 -16.54 -2.80
CA ALA A 224 -7.19 -16.67 -2.29
C ALA A 224 -6.57 -18.04 -2.63
N GLY A 225 -7.33 -19.12 -2.56
CA GLY A 225 -6.91 -20.46 -2.93
C GLY A 225 -6.64 -20.64 -4.44
N GLN A 226 -7.14 -19.71 -5.27
CA GLN A 226 -6.93 -19.73 -6.73
C GLN A 226 -5.71 -18.93 -7.19
N ILE A 227 -4.98 -18.24 -6.29
CA ILE A 227 -3.70 -17.63 -6.64
C ILE A 227 -2.75 -18.72 -7.15
N ASP A 228 -2.09 -18.45 -8.29
CA ASP A 228 -1.15 -19.38 -8.88
C ASP A 228 0.16 -19.41 -8.08
N ARG A 229 0.47 -20.58 -7.52
CA ARG A 229 1.70 -20.83 -6.75
C ARG A 229 2.92 -21.08 -7.63
N THR A 230 2.71 -21.25 -8.94
CA THR A 230 3.78 -21.48 -9.91
C THR A 230 4.22 -20.19 -10.61
N LEU A 231 3.69 -19.02 -10.17
CA LEU A 231 4.04 -17.71 -10.69
C LEU A 231 5.56 -17.53 -10.78
N SER A 232 6.03 -17.07 -11.90
CA SER A 232 7.45 -16.84 -12.21
C SER A 232 7.65 -15.59 -13.04
N TRP A 233 8.90 -15.20 -13.28
CA TRP A 233 9.22 -14.06 -14.13
C TRP A 233 8.72 -14.19 -15.58
N LYS A 234 8.48 -15.42 -16.07
CA LYS A 234 7.84 -15.67 -17.37
C LYS A 234 6.42 -15.14 -17.44
N ASP A 235 5.74 -15.05 -16.32
CA ASP A 235 4.38 -14.53 -16.24
C ASP A 235 4.34 -13.00 -16.42
N VAL A 236 5.40 -12.29 -16.08
CA VAL A 236 5.55 -10.86 -16.41
C VAL A 236 5.59 -10.68 -17.91
N GLN A 237 6.40 -11.49 -18.61
CA GLN A 237 6.49 -11.48 -20.06
C GLN A 237 5.17 -11.90 -20.72
N TRP A 238 4.50 -12.93 -20.18
CA TRP A 238 3.18 -13.33 -20.65
C TRP A 238 2.14 -12.21 -20.50
N LEU A 239 2.11 -11.50 -19.37
CA LEU A 239 1.20 -10.35 -19.18
C LEU A 239 1.43 -9.26 -20.24
N GLN A 240 2.66 -9.02 -20.66
CA GLN A 240 2.98 -8.07 -21.73
C GLN A 240 2.42 -8.49 -23.09
N THR A 241 2.09 -9.77 -23.29
CA THR A 241 1.43 -10.22 -24.52
C THR A 241 -0.07 -9.95 -24.55
N ILE A 242 -0.67 -9.73 -23.37
CA ILE A 242 -2.13 -9.54 -23.25
C ILE A 242 -2.56 -8.09 -22.99
N THR A 243 -1.64 -7.18 -22.68
CA THR A 243 -1.94 -5.76 -22.47
C THR A 243 -0.78 -4.86 -22.90
N SER A 244 -1.12 -3.66 -23.35
CA SER A 244 -0.16 -2.57 -23.58
C SER A 244 0.12 -1.73 -22.33
N MET A 245 -0.62 -1.93 -21.25
CA MET A 245 -0.39 -1.21 -20.00
C MET A 245 0.97 -1.55 -19.41
N PRO A 246 1.76 -0.57 -18.93
CA PRO A 246 3.00 -0.84 -18.21
C PRO A 246 2.75 -1.68 -16.96
N ILE A 247 3.67 -2.63 -16.70
CA ILE A 247 3.58 -3.56 -15.56
C ILE A 247 4.60 -3.15 -14.52
N LEU A 248 4.13 -2.74 -13.34
CA LEU A 248 4.93 -2.55 -12.14
C LEU A 248 4.96 -3.86 -11.36
N VAL A 249 6.15 -4.31 -10.93
CA VAL A 249 6.29 -5.49 -10.08
C VAL A 249 6.32 -5.06 -8.62
N LYS A 250 5.33 -5.49 -7.84
CA LYS A 250 5.16 -5.12 -6.42
C LYS A 250 5.50 -6.30 -5.50
N GLY A 251 6.39 -6.06 -4.52
CA GLY A 251 6.80 -7.09 -3.56
C GLY A 251 8.30 -7.43 -3.63
N VAL A 252 9.06 -6.67 -4.38
CA VAL A 252 10.52 -6.81 -4.50
C VAL A 252 11.20 -6.11 -3.32
N ILE A 253 12.14 -6.81 -2.65
CA ILE A 253 12.93 -6.30 -1.52
C ILE A 253 14.42 -6.60 -1.63
N THR A 254 14.87 -7.19 -2.74
CA THR A 254 16.27 -7.57 -2.98
C THR A 254 16.79 -6.98 -4.29
N GLY A 255 18.09 -6.73 -4.36
CA GLY A 255 18.74 -6.26 -5.59
C GLY A 255 18.78 -7.32 -6.68
N GLU A 256 18.81 -8.60 -6.32
CA GLU A 256 18.77 -9.74 -7.23
C GLU A 256 17.46 -9.73 -8.02
N ASP A 257 16.33 -9.69 -7.32
CA ASP A 257 15.01 -9.66 -7.95
C ASP A 257 14.80 -8.39 -8.76
N ALA A 258 15.35 -7.25 -8.32
CA ALA A 258 15.30 -6.01 -9.09
C ALA A 258 15.99 -6.15 -10.47
N ARG A 259 17.13 -6.82 -10.53
CA ARG A 259 17.82 -7.06 -11.82
C ARG A 259 17.02 -7.98 -12.73
N ILE A 260 16.41 -9.03 -12.15
CA ILE A 260 15.56 -9.97 -12.91
C ILE A 260 14.28 -9.28 -13.38
N ALA A 261 13.67 -8.41 -12.56
CA ALA A 261 12.49 -7.63 -12.94
C ALA A 261 12.76 -6.79 -14.21
N ILE A 262 13.93 -6.15 -14.29
CA ILE A 262 14.34 -5.41 -15.48
C ILE A 262 14.49 -6.33 -16.69
N GLN A 263 15.13 -7.50 -16.52
CA GLN A 263 15.31 -8.49 -17.60
C GLN A 263 13.97 -9.04 -18.08
N ALA A 264 12.98 -9.18 -17.19
CA ALA A 264 11.63 -9.59 -17.53
C ALA A 264 10.80 -8.47 -18.19
N GLY A 265 11.35 -7.24 -18.33
CA GLY A 265 10.69 -6.12 -18.99
C GLY A 265 9.70 -5.37 -18.10
N ALA A 266 9.84 -5.42 -16.77
CA ALA A 266 9.02 -4.62 -15.85
C ALA A 266 9.22 -3.12 -16.15
N ALA A 267 8.11 -2.36 -16.14
CA ALA A 267 8.13 -0.91 -16.34
C ALA A 267 8.50 -0.13 -15.06
N GLY A 268 8.60 -0.81 -13.93
CA GLY A 268 9.01 -0.26 -12.64
C GLY A 268 8.85 -1.26 -11.52
N ILE A 269 9.37 -0.92 -10.34
CA ILE A 269 9.35 -1.75 -9.14
C ILE A 269 8.69 -1.01 -8.01
N ILE A 270 7.81 -1.67 -7.26
CA ILE A 270 7.30 -1.20 -5.97
C ILE A 270 7.99 -2.04 -4.89
N VAL A 271 8.95 -1.44 -4.18
CA VAL A 271 9.58 -2.04 -3.00
C VAL A 271 8.54 -2.17 -1.91
N SER A 272 8.19 -3.40 -1.57
CA SER A 272 7.06 -3.71 -0.72
C SER A 272 7.29 -5.02 0.02
N ASN A 273 6.87 -5.08 1.28
CA ASN A 273 6.70 -6.31 2.04
C ASN A 273 5.22 -6.55 2.38
N HIS A 274 4.32 -5.99 1.53
CA HIS A 274 2.87 -6.10 1.69
C HIS A 274 2.34 -5.50 3.01
N GLY A 275 3.03 -4.50 3.54
CA GLY A 275 2.71 -3.93 4.85
C GLY A 275 2.95 -4.93 5.98
N ALA A 276 3.98 -5.78 5.88
CA ALA A 276 4.35 -6.86 6.77
C ALA A 276 3.24 -7.92 6.97
N ARG A 277 2.43 -8.16 5.94
CA ARG A 277 1.30 -9.10 5.96
C ARG A 277 1.61 -10.44 5.31
N GLN A 278 2.84 -10.65 4.83
CA GLN A 278 3.32 -11.86 4.16
C GLN A 278 4.41 -12.55 5.00
N LEU A 279 5.61 -12.74 4.49
CA LEU A 279 6.69 -13.34 5.26
C LEU A 279 7.08 -12.45 6.44
N ASP A 280 7.14 -13.03 7.63
CA ASP A 280 7.60 -12.33 8.83
C ASP A 280 9.14 -12.17 8.83
N TYR A 281 9.66 -11.29 9.67
CA TYR A 281 11.09 -10.97 9.80
C TYR A 281 11.78 -10.48 8.52
N VAL A 282 11.05 -10.02 7.51
CA VAL A 282 11.65 -9.32 6.37
C VAL A 282 12.04 -7.89 6.75
N PRO A 283 13.04 -7.29 6.09
CA PRO A 283 13.43 -5.90 6.37
C PRO A 283 12.30 -4.91 6.16
N ALA A 284 12.35 -3.78 6.88
CA ALA A 284 11.53 -2.63 6.55
C ALA A 284 11.80 -2.19 5.11
N THR A 285 10.75 -1.80 4.39
CA THR A 285 10.89 -1.46 2.97
C THR A 285 11.83 -0.29 2.72
N ILE A 286 11.89 0.67 3.65
CA ILE A 286 12.84 1.78 3.59
C ILE A 286 14.30 1.31 3.69
N SER A 287 14.58 0.24 4.43
CA SER A 287 15.92 -0.35 4.57
C SER A 287 16.33 -1.14 3.31
N ALA A 288 15.37 -1.78 2.63
CA ALA A 288 15.60 -2.50 1.39
C ALA A 288 15.70 -1.56 0.15
N LEU A 289 15.15 -0.34 0.25
CA LEU A 289 14.98 0.56 -0.87
C LEU A 289 16.30 0.90 -1.56
N GLU A 290 17.33 1.27 -0.79
CA GLU A 290 18.61 1.73 -1.37
C GLU A 290 19.31 0.64 -2.16
N GLU A 291 19.22 -0.62 -1.73
CA GLU A 291 19.74 -1.78 -2.45
C GLU A 291 19.03 -1.97 -3.80
N VAL A 292 17.70 -1.93 -3.79
CA VAL A 292 16.88 -2.06 -5.00
C VAL A 292 17.16 -0.90 -5.98
N VAL A 293 17.22 0.34 -5.49
CA VAL A 293 17.56 1.51 -6.32
C VAL A 293 18.93 1.37 -6.95
N LYS A 294 19.94 0.97 -6.19
CA LYS A 294 21.31 0.72 -6.72
C LYS A 294 21.29 -0.39 -7.78
N ALA A 295 20.52 -1.45 -7.58
CA ALA A 295 20.42 -2.56 -8.54
C ALA A 295 19.75 -2.15 -9.85
N THR A 296 18.78 -1.23 -9.82
CA THR A 296 18.12 -0.76 -11.05
C THR A 296 18.97 0.19 -11.88
N GLN A 297 19.91 0.91 -11.27
CA GLN A 297 20.80 1.86 -11.97
C GLN A 297 20.04 2.92 -12.79
N GLY A 298 18.85 3.32 -12.33
CA GLY A 298 18.00 4.29 -13.03
C GLY A 298 17.31 3.80 -14.30
N ARG A 299 17.45 2.52 -14.64
CA ARG A 299 16.84 1.94 -15.87
C ARG A 299 15.33 1.91 -15.84
N ILE A 300 14.73 1.73 -14.66
CA ILE A 300 13.30 1.77 -14.41
C ILE A 300 13.04 2.50 -13.09
N PRO A 301 11.87 3.17 -12.94
CA PRO A 301 11.52 3.83 -11.68
C PRO A 301 11.33 2.82 -10.56
N VAL A 302 11.76 3.22 -9.35
CA VAL A 302 11.57 2.45 -8.12
C VAL A 302 10.65 3.24 -7.20
N PHE A 303 9.61 2.61 -6.73
CA PHE A 303 8.66 3.15 -5.77
C PHE A 303 8.77 2.41 -4.44
N LEU A 304 8.21 3.00 -3.39
CA LEU A 304 8.16 2.40 -2.06
C LEU A 304 6.73 2.35 -1.55
N ASP A 305 6.35 1.27 -0.89
CA ASP A 305 5.20 1.26 0.02
C ASP A 305 5.60 0.70 1.41
N GLY A 306 4.71 0.88 2.37
CA GLY A 306 4.94 0.45 3.75
C GLY A 306 5.70 1.48 4.60
N GLY A 307 5.24 1.67 5.83
CA GLY A 307 5.91 2.50 6.85
C GLY A 307 5.69 4.00 6.76
N VAL A 308 5.33 4.56 5.64
CA VAL A 308 5.15 6.00 5.45
C VAL A 308 3.95 6.53 6.26
N ARG A 309 4.20 7.52 7.14
CA ARG A 309 3.21 8.15 8.02
C ARG A 309 3.28 9.67 8.03
N ARG A 310 4.45 10.24 7.69
CA ARG A 310 4.78 11.66 7.74
C ARG A 310 5.37 12.13 6.42
N GLY A 311 5.30 13.44 6.16
CA GLY A 311 6.01 14.05 5.04
C GLY A 311 7.52 13.86 5.11
N THR A 312 8.07 13.76 6.31
CA THR A 312 9.49 13.41 6.55
C THR A 312 9.86 12.01 6.04
N ASP A 313 8.92 11.03 6.12
CA ASP A 313 9.17 9.68 5.58
C ASP A 313 9.17 9.69 4.06
N VAL A 314 8.29 10.49 3.44
CA VAL A 314 8.28 10.73 1.99
C VAL A 314 9.63 11.27 1.53
N PHE A 315 10.13 12.32 2.19
CA PHE A 315 11.42 12.91 1.85
C PHE A 315 12.58 11.90 1.95
N LYS A 316 12.63 11.10 3.03
CA LYS A 316 13.65 10.06 3.22
C LYS A 316 13.61 9.01 2.11
N ALA A 317 12.44 8.55 1.72
CA ALA A 317 12.29 7.61 0.61
C ALA A 317 12.81 8.20 -0.71
N LEU A 318 12.46 9.44 -1.03
CA LEU A 318 12.97 10.13 -2.22
C LEU A 318 14.48 10.34 -2.15
N ALA A 319 15.01 10.71 -0.99
CA ALA A 319 16.46 10.88 -0.79
C ALA A 319 17.23 9.56 -0.99
N LEU A 320 16.62 8.40 -0.69
CA LEU A 320 17.16 7.08 -0.97
C LEU A 320 16.97 6.64 -2.43
N GLY A 321 16.36 7.47 -3.28
CA GLY A 321 16.23 7.26 -4.71
C GLY A 321 14.88 6.73 -5.19
N ALA A 322 13.85 6.70 -4.34
CA ALA A 322 12.51 6.41 -4.80
C ALA A 322 11.99 7.49 -5.76
N SER A 323 11.29 7.10 -6.81
CA SER A 323 10.59 8.00 -7.75
C SER A 323 9.25 8.51 -7.18
N GLY A 324 8.74 7.87 -6.13
CA GLY A 324 7.50 8.20 -5.43
C GLY A 324 7.15 7.10 -4.44
N ILE A 325 6.10 7.33 -3.65
CA ILE A 325 5.67 6.40 -2.61
C ILE A 325 4.17 6.10 -2.71
N PHE A 326 3.78 4.95 -2.18
CA PHE A 326 2.39 4.55 -2.04
C PHE A 326 2.01 4.42 -0.56
N ILE A 327 0.83 4.92 -0.19
CA ILE A 327 0.29 4.81 1.16
C ILE A 327 -0.97 3.94 1.18
N GLY A 328 -1.04 3.00 2.12
CA GLY A 328 -2.18 2.08 2.29
C GLY A 328 -3.00 2.43 3.53
N ARG A 329 -2.54 1.99 4.71
CA ARG A 329 -3.25 2.17 5.99
C ARG A 329 -3.69 3.60 6.29
N PRO A 330 -2.88 4.66 6.07
CA PRO A 330 -3.35 6.03 6.28
C PRO A 330 -4.63 6.35 5.53
N VAL A 331 -4.77 5.87 4.29
CA VAL A 331 -5.98 6.06 3.47
C VAL A 331 -7.17 5.31 4.06
N VAL A 332 -7.00 4.03 4.42
CA VAL A 332 -8.10 3.20 4.94
C VAL A 332 -8.59 3.72 6.29
N PHE A 333 -7.69 4.11 7.18
CA PHE A 333 -8.08 4.67 8.48
C PHE A 333 -8.79 6.01 8.34
N SER A 334 -8.33 6.87 7.44
CA SER A 334 -8.99 8.16 7.18
C SER A 334 -10.34 7.98 6.48
N LEU A 335 -10.45 7.00 5.57
CA LEU A 335 -11.71 6.60 4.95
C LEU A 335 -12.73 6.15 6.00
N ALA A 336 -12.28 5.33 6.95
CA ALA A 336 -13.13 4.85 8.04
C ALA A 336 -13.61 5.98 8.98
N ALA A 337 -12.76 6.98 9.20
CA ALA A 337 -13.04 8.08 10.10
C ALA A 337 -14.03 9.08 9.50
N GLU A 338 -13.81 9.54 8.27
CA GLU A 338 -14.52 10.68 7.66
C GLU A 338 -14.87 10.44 6.18
N GLY A 339 -14.85 9.21 5.66
CA GLY A 339 -15.16 8.91 4.26
C GLY A 339 -14.20 9.61 3.29
N GLU A 340 -14.73 10.15 2.19
CA GLU A 340 -13.95 10.88 1.18
C GLU A 340 -13.21 12.09 1.78
N ALA A 341 -13.86 12.85 2.68
CA ALA A 341 -13.24 14.00 3.32
C ALA A 341 -11.99 13.59 4.13
N GLY A 342 -12.04 12.47 4.83
CA GLY A 342 -10.90 11.92 5.55
C GLY A 342 -9.73 11.56 4.62
N VAL A 343 -10.01 10.93 3.48
CA VAL A 343 -8.97 10.59 2.51
C VAL A 343 -8.34 11.85 1.90
N ARG A 344 -9.15 12.86 1.55
CA ARG A 344 -8.64 14.17 1.09
C ARG A 344 -7.73 14.81 2.14
N LYS A 345 -8.16 14.80 3.40
CA LYS A 345 -7.43 15.37 4.53
C LYS A 345 -6.07 14.71 4.75
N VAL A 346 -6.01 13.37 4.74
CA VAL A 346 -4.72 12.67 4.93
C VAL A 346 -3.75 12.92 3.77
N LEU A 347 -4.24 12.98 2.53
CA LEU A 347 -3.42 13.32 1.37
C LEU A 347 -2.89 14.75 1.47
N GLN A 348 -3.74 15.70 1.91
CA GLN A 348 -3.33 17.09 2.12
C GLN A 348 -2.31 17.22 3.26
N MET A 349 -2.55 16.55 4.41
CA MET A 349 -1.61 16.58 5.55
C MET A 349 -0.23 16.08 5.14
N LEU A 350 -0.14 14.96 4.43
CA LEU A 350 1.14 14.43 3.96
C LEU A 350 1.82 15.36 2.95
N ARG A 351 1.05 15.99 2.08
CA ARG A 351 1.54 17.00 1.14
C ARG A 351 2.15 18.19 1.89
N ASP A 352 1.42 18.76 2.84
CA ASP A 352 1.84 19.95 3.58
C ASP A 352 3.08 19.65 4.44
N GLU A 353 3.10 18.50 5.13
CA GLU A 353 4.27 18.05 5.89
C GLU A 353 5.49 17.80 4.97
N PHE A 354 5.27 17.29 3.77
CA PHE A 354 6.34 17.06 2.81
C PHE A 354 6.88 18.38 2.24
N GLU A 355 6.01 19.33 1.89
CA GLU A 355 6.40 20.67 1.46
C GLU A 355 7.23 21.39 2.53
N LEU A 356 6.76 21.33 3.79
CA LEU A 356 7.51 21.89 4.93
C LEU A 356 8.87 21.19 5.09
N THR A 357 8.93 19.87 4.93
CA THR A 357 10.18 19.11 5.02
C THR A 357 11.15 19.53 3.92
N MET A 358 10.67 19.73 2.68
CA MET A 358 11.47 20.24 1.57
C MET A 358 12.02 21.65 1.88
N ALA A 359 11.15 22.55 2.37
CA ALA A 359 11.56 23.90 2.77
C ALA A 359 12.66 23.88 3.83
N LEU A 360 12.46 23.14 4.91
CA LEU A 360 13.40 23.03 6.02
C LEU A 360 14.71 22.31 5.63
N SER A 361 14.68 21.51 4.56
CA SER A 361 15.86 20.83 4.01
C SER A 361 16.56 21.63 2.92
N GLY A 362 16.01 22.79 2.51
CA GLY A 362 16.55 23.63 1.45
C GLY A 362 16.38 23.06 0.05
N CYS A 363 15.26 22.33 -0.20
CA CYS A 363 14.95 21.75 -1.50
C CYS A 363 13.73 22.43 -2.12
N ARG A 364 13.86 22.98 -3.34
CA ARG A 364 12.78 23.67 -4.08
C ARG A 364 12.03 22.74 -5.03
N SER A 365 12.63 21.63 -5.39
CA SER A 365 12.04 20.62 -6.30
C SER A 365 12.48 19.22 -5.90
N LEU A 366 11.74 18.21 -6.40
CA LEU A 366 12.07 16.79 -6.13
C LEU A 366 13.49 16.42 -6.63
N LYS A 367 13.96 17.06 -7.69
CA LYS A 367 15.29 16.81 -8.26
C LYS A 367 16.44 17.25 -7.33
N GLU A 368 16.18 18.19 -6.44
CA GLU A 368 17.16 18.66 -5.46
C GLU A 368 17.27 17.73 -4.25
N ILE A 369 16.29 16.85 -4.04
CA ILE A 369 16.33 15.84 -2.98
C ILE A 369 17.32 14.75 -3.39
N THR A 370 18.40 14.60 -2.63
CA THR A 370 19.46 13.63 -2.91
C THR A 370 19.84 12.86 -1.65
N ARG A 371 20.57 11.77 -1.82
CA ARG A 371 21.12 10.94 -0.73
C ARG A 371 21.89 11.76 0.32
N ASN A 372 22.48 12.89 -0.09
CA ASN A 372 23.25 13.77 0.79
C ASN A 372 22.41 14.55 1.83
N HIS A 373 21.07 14.55 1.68
CA HIS A 373 20.16 15.20 2.63
C HIS A 373 19.84 14.34 3.84
N ILE A 374 20.30 13.10 3.86
CA ILE A 374 20.10 12.18 4.97
C ILE A 374 21.38 11.43 5.32
N THR A 375 21.47 10.96 6.57
CA THR A 375 22.43 9.94 6.99
C THR A 375 21.65 8.71 7.46
N THR A 376 22.17 7.54 7.16
CA THR A 376 21.62 6.25 7.64
C THR A 376 22.57 5.66 8.67
N GLU A 377 22.15 4.64 9.38
CA GLU A 377 23.00 3.89 10.31
C GLU A 377 24.24 3.26 9.62
N TRP A 378 24.16 3.04 8.29
CA TRP A 378 25.25 2.48 7.49
C TRP A 378 26.34 3.50 7.16
N ASP A 379 26.06 4.82 7.31
CA ASP A 379 27.01 5.89 7.04
C ASP A 379 27.92 6.16 8.23
N THR A 380 27.55 5.71 9.43
CA THR A 380 28.38 5.82 10.62
C THR A 380 29.33 4.63 10.72
N PRO A 381 30.67 4.84 10.81
CA PRO A 381 31.59 3.75 11.09
C PRO A 381 31.14 3.07 12.38
N ARG A 382 30.88 1.74 12.33
CA ARG A 382 30.65 0.99 13.55
C ARG A 382 31.87 1.18 14.45
N PRO A 383 31.72 1.58 15.72
CA PRO A 383 32.83 1.57 16.64
C PRO A 383 33.47 0.19 16.58
N SER A 384 34.74 0.09 16.22
CA SER A 384 35.45 -1.17 16.31
C SER A 384 35.21 -1.71 17.71
N ALA A 385 34.61 -2.89 17.81
CA ALA A 385 34.54 -3.58 19.10
C ALA A 385 35.97 -3.63 19.64
N ARG A 386 36.26 -2.87 20.68
CA ARG A 386 37.50 -3.07 21.45
C ARG A 386 37.32 -4.44 22.08
N LEU A 387 38.04 -5.43 21.53
CA LEU A 387 38.27 -6.71 22.14
C LEU A 387 39.04 -6.50 23.45
#